data_bd7be49121c96dc5c8e7812a46dd4377
#
_entry.id   bd7be49121c96dc5c8e7812a46dd4377
#
_cell.length_a   1.000
_cell.length_b   1.000
_cell.length_c   1.000
_cell.angle_alpha   90.00
_cell.angle_beta   90.00
_cell.angle_gamma   90.00
#
_symmetry.space_group_name_H-M   'P 1'
#
loop_
_entity.id
_entity.type
_entity.pdbx_description
1 polymer ?
#
loop_
_entity_poly.entity_id
_entity_poly.type
_entity_poly.pdbx_seq_one_letter_code
_entity_poly.pdbx_strand_id
1 'polypeptide(L)'
;DGIMNFGKDSYAAMTYYQHSFGTEKDPTLPDIIEENWMNNWDYCNLVGNTVGQSFNGTYNLNLKVGLVKDGDKYLLTQTPIKAYETLRDNAHKVEYKDVTVTPNNDLFKNFKGDSYEIVSTFRPSKSTTKVGFNVRVGKGQATKVIYDLTTNKIYIDRSKSGVQINNKFSELNEQPVTRNADGSISLHLYVDRASVEAFTKGDTVLGANQIFPAPQSLGLQVVSEGGDSKADITLYPIKSVWTDKQKVNKPLEIVQVSPKEVRLNVGDSTTLTAYVMPGNVSQALDWSVNDESLASIAKDPESNSLKIVAKKAGTLTVTVKSHEDPSLSKTYKITILKNNFKTNIKDLKPLSGNWYVDDQDLH
;
A
#
# COMPACT_ATOMS: atom_id res chain seq x y z
N ASP A 1 -23.38 -10.00 13.37
CA ASP A 1 -21.91 -10.01 13.41
C ASP A 1 -21.40 -9.63 12.01
N GLY A 2 -20.47 -8.71 11.92
CA GLY A 2 -19.89 -8.21 10.67
C GLY A 2 -18.41 -7.96 10.81
N ILE A 3 -17.72 -7.86 9.67
CA ILE A 3 -16.31 -7.47 9.61
C ILE A 3 -16.26 -5.94 9.59
N MET A 4 -15.54 -5.34 10.54
CA MET A 4 -15.39 -3.88 10.61
C MET A 4 -14.55 -3.32 9.47
N ASN A 5 -13.54 -4.07 9.03
CA ASN A 5 -12.65 -3.71 7.94
C ASN A 5 -12.30 -4.98 7.14
N PHE A 6 -12.66 -5.02 5.85
CA PHE A 6 -12.40 -6.19 5.03
C PHE A 6 -10.98 -6.22 4.45
N GLY A 7 -10.27 -5.12 4.51
CA GLY A 7 -8.86 -5.05 4.15
C GLY A 7 -8.00 -5.85 5.11
N LYS A 8 -6.78 -6.15 4.70
CA LYS A 8 -5.87 -6.97 5.49
C LYS A 8 -5.15 -6.18 6.59
N ASP A 9 -5.05 -4.86 6.42
CA ASP A 9 -4.23 -4.01 7.27
C ASP A 9 -5.07 -3.03 8.09
N SER A 10 -5.79 -3.59 9.06
CA SER A 10 -6.47 -2.82 10.10
C SER A 10 -6.63 -3.72 11.31
N TYR A 11 -5.91 -3.42 12.38
CA TYR A 11 -5.91 -4.24 13.59
C TYR A 11 -5.79 -3.40 14.85
N ALA A 12 -6.18 -4.00 15.99
CA ALA A 12 -6.07 -3.40 17.31
C ALA A 12 -6.74 -2.03 17.41
N ALA A 13 -8.00 -1.96 16.94
CA ALA A 13 -8.80 -0.75 17.03
C ALA A 13 -8.84 -0.20 18.45
N MET A 14 -8.46 1.07 18.58
CA MET A 14 -8.59 1.84 19.82
C MET A 14 -9.51 3.02 19.57
N THR A 15 -10.31 3.35 20.55
CA THR A 15 -11.21 4.50 20.46
C THR A 15 -10.86 5.56 21.49
N TYR A 16 -11.04 6.81 21.12
CA TYR A 16 -10.90 7.96 21.99
C TYR A 16 -12.00 8.99 21.70
N TYR A 17 -12.18 9.91 22.61
CA TYR A 17 -13.15 10.98 22.47
C TYR A 17 -12.45 12.26 22.02
N GLN A 18 -13.02 12.93 21.04
CA GLN A 18 -12.47 14.19 20.54
C GLN A 18 -12.57 15.33 21.59
N HIS A 19 -13.52 15.23 22.51
CA HIS A 19 -13.75 16.18 23.61
C HIS A 19 -14.04 15.42 24.91
N SER A 20 -13.95 16.11 26.05
CA SER A 20 -14.40 15.56 27.34
C SER A 20 -15.88 15.19 27.29
N PHE A 21 -16.27 14.19 28.05
CA PHE A 21 -17.69 13.83 28.22
C PHE A 21 -18.51 15.07 28.63
N GLY A 22 -19.73 15.14 28.08
CA GLY A 22 -20.70 16.14 28.45
C GLY A 22 -20.89 16.24 29.96
N THR A 23 -21.21 17.43 30.44
CA THR A 23 -21.61 17.69 31.82
C THR A 23 -23.12 17.65 31.94
N GLU A 24 -23.67 17.69 33.17
CA GLU A 24 -25.12 17.86 33.36
C GLU A 24 -25.70 19.09 32.62
N LYS A 25 -24.88 20.13 32.39
CA LYS A 25 -25.26 21.35 31.67
C LYS A 25 -25.12 21.22 30.14
N ASP A 26 -24.28 20.32 29.66
CA ASP A 26 -24.10 20.02 28.25
C ASP A 26 -23.97 18.50 28.08
N PRO A 27 -25.12 17.82 27.90
CA PRO A 27 -25.16 16.37 27.75
C PRO A 27 -24.71 15.89 26.34
N THR A 28 -24.15 16.76 25.50
CA THR A 28 -23.68 16.39 24.17
C THR A 28 -22.59 15.32 24.28
N LEU A 29 -22.85 14.16 23.72
CA LEU A 29 -21.83 13.10 23.64
C LEU A 29 -20.77 13.50 22.64
N PRO A 30 -19.49 13.39 23.02
CA PRO A 30 -18.40 13.64 22.07
C PRO A 30 -18.41 12.60 20.95
N ASP A 31 -17.88 12.99 19.79
CA ASP A 31 -17.62 12.05 18.71
C ASP A 31 -16.63 10.96 19.19
N ILE A 32 -16.95 9.73 18.92
CA ILE A 32 -16.05 8.59 19.13
C ILE A 32 -15.17 8.48 17.89
N ILE A 33 -13.87 8.60 18.10
CA ILE A 33 -12.87 8.45 17.04
C ILE A 33 -12.15 7.13 17.24
N GLU A 34 -12.03 6.40 16.15
CA GLU A 34 -11.31 5.13 16.06
C GLU A 34 -9.97 5.33 15.36
N GLU A 35 -8.95 4.70 15.90
CA GLU A 35 -7.62 4.60 15.32
C GLU A 35 -7.19 3.14 15.28
N ASN A 36 -6.64 2.71 14.15
CA ASN A 36 -6.23 1.33 13.93
C ASN A 36 -4.76 1.26 13.52
N TRP A 37 -4.12 0.16 13.85
CA TRP A 37 -2.81 -0.17 13.34
C TRP A 37 -2.93 -0.74 11.92
N MET A 38 -2.38 -0.01 10.95
CA MET A 38 -2.33 -0.46 9.55
C MET A 38 -1.18 -1.44 9.37
N ASN A 39 -1.41 -2.68 9.70
CA ASN A 39 -0.52 -3.80 9.44
C ASN A 39 -1.24 -5.13 9.71
N ASN A 40 -0.51 -6.25 9.56
CA ASN A 40 -1.04 -7.60 9.78
C ASN A 40 0.03 -8.51 10.38
N TRP A 41 -0.38 -9.35 11.33
CA TRP A 41 0.52 -10.31 11.99
C TRP A 41 1.19 -11.30 11.05
N ASP A 42 0.56 -11.61 9.89
CA ASP A 42 1.12 -12.53 8.90
C ASP A 42 2.46 -12.05 8.30
N TYR A 43 2.77 -10.74 8.40
CA TYR A 43 3.95 -10.15 7.77
C TYR A 43 4.51 -8.90 8.44
N CYS A 44 3.97 -8.46 9.58
CA CYS A 44 4.30 -7.15 10.16
C CYS A 44 5.79 -6.94 10.42
N ASN A 45 6.52 -7.96 10.86
CA ASN A 45 7.97 -7.87 11.14
C ASN A 45 8.82 -7.84 9.88
N LEU A 46 8.25 -8.17 8.73
CA LEU A 46 8.99 -8.23 7.46
C LEU A 46 8.91 -6.92 6.69
N VAL A 47 7.86 -6.12 6.93
CA VAL A 47 7.55 -4.93 6.11
C VAL A 47 8.74 -3.98 6.04
N GLY A 48 9.23 -3.48 7.17
CA GLY A 48 10.30 -2.48 7.21
C GLY A 48 11.54 -2.95 6.45
N ASN A 49 12.01 -4.18 6.69
CA ASN A 49 13.18 -4.71 5.98
C ASN A 49 12.90 -4.87 4.48
N THR A 50 11.77 -5.48 4.11
CA THR A 50 11.46 -5.81 2.71
C THR A 50 11.31 -4.55 1.85
N VAL A 51 10.69 -3.50 2.37
CA VAL A 51 10.49 -2.23 1.64
C VAL A 51 11.58 -1.18 1.91
N GLY A 52 12.58 -1.50 2.74
CA GLY A 52 13.69 -0.60 3.04
C GLY A 52 13.36 0.53 4.03
N GLN A 53 12.32 0.39 4.85
CA GLN A 53 11.92 1.36 5.88
C GLN A 53 12.58 1.06 7.23
N SER A 54 12.65 2.08 8.10
CA SER A 54 13.17 1.93 9.47
C SER A 54 12.10 1.56 10.49
N PHE A 55 10.86 1.38 10.07
CA PHE A 55 9.70 1.08 10.90
C PHE A 55 8.82 0.01 10.23
N ASN A 56 7.95 -0.61 11.02
CA ASN A 56 6.93 -1.56 10.54
C ASN A 56 5.55 -1.00 10.85
N GLY A 57 4.70 -0.96 9.81
CA GLY A 57 3.33 -0.49 9.92
C GLY A 57 3.20 1.02 10.03
N THR A 58 1.95 1.45 10.02
CA THR A 58 1.52 2.84 10.17
C THR A 58 0.13 2.85 10.81
N TYR A 59 -0.54 4.00 10.85
CA TYR A 59 -1.93 4.09 11.27
C TYR A 59 -2.86 4.19 10.06
N ASN A 60 -4.07 3.63 10.20
CA ASN A 60 -5.18 3.91 9.30
C ASN A 60 -5.64 5.36 9.46
N LEU A 61 -6.51 5.82 8.57
CA LEU A 61 -7.21 7.08 8.80
C LEU A 61 -7.99 7.03 10.11
N ASN A 62 -8.01 8.14 10.83
CA ASN A 62 -8.88 8.30 11.97
C ASN A 62 -10.33 8.35 11.52
N LEU A 63 -11.18 7.53 12.12
CA LEU A 63 -12.56 7.34 11.72
C LEU A 63 -13.53 7.78 12.83
N LYS A 64 -14.53 8.56 12.48
CA LYS A 64 -15.68 8.79 13.36
C LYS A 64 -16.56 7.55 13.33
N VAL A 65 -16.78 6.96 14.48
CA VAL A 65 -17.66 5.81 14.68
C VAL A 65 -19.09 6.28 14.92
N GLY A 66 -20.03 5.67 14.22
CA GLY A 66 -21.44 5.99 14.35
C GLY A 66 -22.34 4.79 14.05
N LEU A 67 -23.62 5.01 14.10
CA LEU A 67 -24.63 4.01 13.78
C LEU A 67 -25.65 4.59 12.79
N VAL A 68 -25.99 3.81 11.78
CA VAL A 68 -27.10 4.11 10.86
C VAL A 68 -28.16 3.01 10.95
N LYS A 69 -29.42 3.40 10.93
CA LYS A 69 -30.53 2.45 10.91
C LYS A 69 -30.74 1.94 9.47
N ASP A 70 -30.78 0.62 9.31
CA ASP A 70 -31.07 -0.06 8.05
C ASP A 70 -32.17 -1.11 8.29
N GLY A 71 -33.43 -0.75 7.98
CA GLY A 71 -34.61 -1.53 8.35
C GLY A 71 -34.74 -1.66 9.87
N ASP A 72 -34.75 -2.89 10.37
CA ASP A 72 -34.85 -3.20 11.81
C ASP A 72 -33.46 -3.36 12.48
N LYS A 73 -32.37 -3.12 11.75
CA LYS A 73 -31.01 -3.27 12.24
C LYS A 73 -30.30 -1.92 12.35
N TYR A 74 -29.25 -1.89 13.16
CA TYR A 74 -28.28 -0.81 13.16
C TYR A 74 -26.97 -1.34 12.58
N LEU A 75 -26.40 -0.57 11.66
CA LEU A 75 -25.10 -0.83 11.07
C LEU A 75 -24.09 0.17 11.63
N LEU A 76 -22.89 -0.31 11.92
CA LEU A 76 -21.77 0.54 12.28
C LEU A 76 -21.36 1.38 11.05
N THR A 77 -21.11 2.66 11.27
CA THR A 77 -20.46 3.53 10.29
C THR A 77 -19.07 3.92 10.78
N GLN A 78 -18.12 3.97 9.87
CA GLN A 78 -16.73 4.36 10.13
C GLN A 78 -16.33 5.38 9.06
N THR A 79 -16.58 6.65 9.37
CA THR A 79 -16.45 7.77 8.43
C THR A 79 -15.12 8.50 8.67
N PRO A 80 -14.30 8.76 7.64
CA PRO A 80 -13.10 9.58 7.80
C PRO A 80 -13.42 10.91 8.46
N ILE A 81 -12.61 11.33 9.45
CA ILE A 81 -12.88 12.58 10.17
C ILE A 81 -12.80 13.79 9.22
N LYS A 82 -13.68 14.77 9.44
CA LYS A 82 -13.76 15.97 8.57
C LYS A 82 -12.48 16.78 8.50
N ALA A 83 -11.58 16.62 9.46
CA ALA A 83 -10.29 17.29 9.43
C ALA A 83 -9.48 16.99 8.16
N TYR A 84 -9.64 15.81 7.56
CA TYR A 84 -8.97 15.45 6.30
C TYR A 84 -9.42 16.31 5.11
N GLU A 85 -10.64 16.84 5.12
CA GLU A 85 -11.11 17.73 4.06
C GLU A 85 -10.30 19.03 3.97
N THR A 86 -9.67 19.45 5.07
CA THR A 86 -8.79 20.63 5.10
C THR A 86 -7.51 20.43 4.30
N LEU A 87 -7.15 19.18 4.05
CA LEU A 87 -5.97 18.79 3.27
C LEU A 87 -6.25 18.76 1.76
N ARG A 88 -7.53 18.82 1.33
CA ARG A 88 -7.89 18.83 -0.10
C ARG A 88 -7.27 20.03 -0.81
N ASP A 89 -6.59 19.77 -1.91
CA ASP A 89 -6.16 20.81 -2.82
C ASP A 89 -7.29 21.13 -3.80
N ASN A 90 -8.19 22.01 -3.37
CA ASN A 90 -9.35 22.39 -4.16
C ASN A 90 -9.01 23.15 -5.45
N ALA A 91 -7.82 23.73 -5.54
CA ALA A 91 -7.38 24.45 -6.74
C ALA A 91 -7.02 23.49 -7.89
N HIS A 92 -6.61 22.26 -7.56
CA HIS A 92 -6.22 21.25 -8.53
C HIS A 92 -7.16 20.03 -8.54
N LYS A 93 -8.37 20.16 -7.98
CA LYS A 93 -9.38 19.10 -8.05
C LYS A 93 -9.75 18.80 -9.51
N VAL A 94 -10.03 17.54 -9.77
CA VAL A 94 -10.61 17.08 -11.04
C VAL A 94 -12.03 16.62 -10.78
N GLU A 95 -12.99 17.16 -11.51
CA GLU A 95 -14.41 16.84 -11.32
C GLU A 95 -15.07 16.46 -12.63
N TYR A 96 -15.77 15.33 -12.63
CA TYR A 96 -16.64 14.85 -13.69
C TYR A 96 -18.05 14.67 -13.13
N LYS A 97 -19.06 15.21 -13.81
CA LYS A 97 -20.47 15.04 -13.48
C LYS A 97 -21.19 14.31 -14.61
N ASP A 98 -21.94 13.30 -14.28
CA ASP A 98 -22.68 12.44 -15.21
C ASP A 98 -21.87 11.98 -16.43
N VAL A 99 -20.57 11.78 -16.23
CA VAL A 99 -19.68 11.34 -17.29
C VAL A 99 -19.96 9.89 -17.68
N THR A 100 -19.82 9.58 -18.97
CA THR A 100 -19.86 8.20 -19.43
C THR A 100 -18.48 7.56 -19.30
N VAL A 101 -18.38 6.55 -18.45
CA VAL A 101 -17.19 5.73 -18.29
C VAL A 101 -17.35 4.50 -19.17
N THR A 102 -16.64 4.48 -20.29
CA THR A 102 -16.61 3.31 -21.20
C THR A 102 -15.52 2.33 -20.76
N PRO A 103 -15.52 1.06 -21.19
CA PRO A 103 -14.44 0.11 -20.88
C PRO A 103 -13.05 0.57 -21.30
N ASN A 104 -12.97 1.40 -22.34
CA ASN A 104 -11.71 1.93 -22.89
C ASN A 104 -11.52 3.43 -22.63
N ASN A 105 -12.10 3.96 -21.54
CA ASN A 105 -11.96 5.38 -21.22
C ASN A 105 -10.51 5.77 -20.87
N ASP A 106 -10.23 7.05 -21.03
CA ASP A 106 -8.94 7.66 -20.74
C ASP A 106 -9.06 8.90 -19.84
N LEU A 107 -10.13 8.96 -19.03
CA LEU A 107 -10.50 10.12 -18.21
C LEU A 107 -9.35 10.67 -17.37
N PHE A 108 -8.53 9.79 -16.80
CA PHE A 108 -7.40 10.16 -15.96
C PHE A 108 -6.03 9.88 -16.57
N LYS A 109 -5.93 9.77 -17.90
CA LYS A 109 -4.65 9.48 -18.59
C LYS A 109 -3.52 10.45 -18.29
N ASN A 110 -3.85 11.70 -18.02
CA ASN A 110 -2.90 12.77 -17.72
C ASN A 110 -2.69 12.98 -16.22
N PHE A 111 -3.46 12.30 -15.37
CA PHE A 111 -3.31 12.42 -13.92
C PHE A 111 -2.04 11.72 -13.46
N LYS A 112 -1.31 12.41 -12.56
CA LYS A 112 -0.14 11.89 -11.88
C LYS A 112 -0.18 12.30 -10.42
N GLY A 113 -0.28 11.33 -9.52
CA GLY A 113 -0.33 11.60 -8.09
C GLY A 113 -0.07 10.35 -7.26
N ASP A 114 0.46 10.54 -6.07
CA ASP A 114 0.73 9.49 -5.09
C ASP A 114 -0.06 9.68 -3.78
N SER A 115 -0.75 10.83 -3.63
CA SER A 115 -1.59 11.11 -2.47
C SER A 115 -2.83 11.90 -2.91
N TYR A 116 -4.00 11.26 -2.84
CA TYR A 116 -5.26 11.84 -3.31
C TYR A 116 -6.48 11.15 -2.69
N GLU A 117 -7.58 11.87 -2.71
CA GLU A 117 -8.91 11.39 -2.34
C GLU A 117 -9.80 11.32 -3.59
N ILE A 118 -10.62 10.28 -3.69
CA ILE A 118 -11.62 10.12 -4.75
C ILE A 118 -12.99 9.93 -4.10
N VAL A 119 -13.93 10.79 -4.44
CA VAL A 119 -15.36 10.63 -4.10
C VAL A 119 -16.11 10.35 -5.39
N SER A 120 -16.82 9.21 -5.45
CA SER A 120 -17.48 8.81 -6.67
C SER A 120 -18.81 8.09 -6.44
N THR A 121 -19.69 8.20 -7.45
CA THR A 121 -20.94 7.42 -7.54
C THR A 121 -21.07 6.91 -8.96
N PHE A 122 -21.13 5.59 -9.11
CA PHE A 122 -21.34 4.90 -10.38
C PHE A 122 -22.81 4.52 -10.54
N ARG A 123 -23.33 4.71 -11.73
CA ARG A 123 -24.64 4.26 -12.19
C ARG A 123 -24.41 3.31 -13.38
N PRO A 124 -24.17 2.00 -13.10
CA PRO A 124 -23.81 1.03 -14.12
C PRO A 124 -24.99 0.73 -15.06
N SER A 125 -24.68 0.43 -16.33
CA SER A 125 -25.67 -0.11 -17.27
C SER A 125 -26.00 -1.58 -16.92
N LYS A 126 -26.98 -2.14 -17.61
CA LYS A 126 -27.39 -3.56 -17.39
C LYS A 126 -26.29 -4.56 -17.76
N SER A 127 -25.40 -4.21 -18.67
CA SER A 127 -24.31 -5.07 -19.12
C SER A 127 -23.02 -4.89 -18.32
N THR A 128 -22.93 -3.84 -17.52
CA THR A 128 -21.73 -3.57 -16.71
C THR A 128 -21.53 -4.67 -15.67
N THR A 129 -20.35 -5.22 -15.64
CA THR A 129 -19.96 -6.29 -14.70
C THR A 129 -19.09 -5.81 -13.56
N LYS A 130 -18.26 -4.76 -13.78
CA LYS A 130 -17.39 -4.19 -12.75
C LYS A 130 -17.27 -2.69 -12.87
N VAL A 131 -17.15 -1.99 -11.74
CA VAL A 131 -16.84 -0.56 -11.67
C VAL A 131 -15.82 -0.29 -10.55
N GLY A 132 -15.05 0.76 -10.69
CA GLY A 132 -14.09 1.19 -9.67
C GLY A 132 -12.86 1.87 -10.23
N PHE A 133 -11.70 1.60 -9.60
CA PHE A 133 -10.46 2.28 -9.92
C PHE A 133 -9.26 1.33 -9.87
N ASN A 134 -8.32 1.54 -10.81
CA ASN A 134 -6.95 1.09 -10.66
C ASN A 134 -6.13 2.29 -10.20
N VAL A 135 -5.59 2.23 -8.99
CA VAL A 135 -4.81 3.31 -8.39
C VAL A 135 -3.32 2.97 -8.39
N ARG A 136 -2.47 3.99 -8.27
CA ARG A 136 -1.01 3.84 -8.30
C ARG A 136 -0.54 3.01 -9.50
N VAL A 137 -1.08 3.35 -10.68
CA VAL A 137 -0.78 2.64 -11.93
C VAL A 137 0.60 3.05 -12.44
N GLY A 138 1.42 2.05 -12.76
CA GLY A 138 2.75 2.19 -13.35
C GLY A 138 3.06 1.03 -14.30
N LYS A 139 4.34 0.89 -14.70
CA LYS A 139 4.75 -0.22 -15.56
C LYS A 139 4.55 -1.56 -14.83
N GLY A 140 3.56 -2.33 -15.26
CA GLY A 140 3.23 -3.64 -14.67
C GLY A 140 2.68 -3.59 -13.24
N GLN A 141 2.34 -2.41 -12.73
CA GLN A 141 1.83 -2.22 -11.36
C GLN A 141 0.48 -1.53 -11.35
N ALA A 142 -0.40 -1.98 -10.48
CA ALA A 142 -1.65 -1.32 -10.11
C ALA A 142 -2.21 -1.95 -8.84
N THR A 143 -2.88 -1.15 -8.03
CA THR A 143 -3.78 -1.62 -6.97
C THR A 143 -5.21 -1.42 -7.46
N LYS A 144 -6.04 -2.47 -7.40
CA LYS A 144 -7.42 -2.41 -7.88
C LYS A 144 -8.37 -2.28 -6.71
N VAL A 145 -9.28 -1.32 -6.79
CA VAL A 145 -10.43 -1.18 -5.88
C VAL A 145 -11.69 -1.27 -6.73
N ILE A 146 -12.34 -2.40 -6.69
CA ILE A 146 -13.38 -2.76 -7.65
C ILE A 146 -14.62 -3.27 -6.93
N TYR A 147 -15.78 -2.80 -7.38
CA TYR A 147 -17.07 -3.43 -7.11
C TYR A 147 -17.44 -4.35 -8.28
N ASP A 148 -17.57 -5.63 -8.01
CA ASP A 148 -18.01 -6.64 -8.96
C ASP A 148 -19.53 -6.82 -8.85
N LEU A 149 -20.25 -6.41 -9.91
CA LEU A 149 -21.69 -6.46 -9.98
C LEU A 149 -22.23 -7.88 -10.15
N THR A 150 -21.41 -8.81 -10.61
CA THR A 150 -21.82 -10.20 -10.83
C THR A 150 -21.87 -10.99 -9.53
N THR A 151 -21.00 -10.64 -8.57
CA THR A 151 -20.91 -11.26 -7.26
C THR A 151 -21.47 -10.40 -6.14
N ASN A 152 -21.76 -9.12 -6.41
CA ASN A 152 -22.08 -8.08 -5.42
C ASN A 152 -21.04 -8.01 -4.30
N LYS A 153 -19.76 -7.94 -4.69
CA LYS A 153 -18.64 -7.81 -3.76
C LYS A 153 -17.79 -6.60 -4.13
N ILE A 154 -17.26 -5.94 -3.12
CA ILE A 154 -16.12 -5.03 -3.27
C ILE A 154 -14.85 -5.79 -2.95
N TYR A 155 -13.75 -5.50 -3.67
CA TYR A 155 -12.46 -6.06 -3.36
C TYR A 155 -11.32 -5.05 -3.55
N ILE A 156 -10.23 -5.31 -2.81
CA ILE A 156 -8.94 -4.64 -2.99
C ILE A 156 -7.94 -5.71 -3.43
N ASP A 157 -7.46 -5.62 -4.67
CA ASP A 157 -6.42 -6.49 -5.21
C ASP A 157 -5.10 -5.73 -5.28
N ARG A 158 -4.16 -6.14 -4.44
CA ARG A 158 -2.79 -5.59 -4.38
C ARG A 158 -1.72 -6.57 -4.87
N SER A 159 -2.11 -7.63 -5.54
CA SER A 159 -1.19 -8.65 -6.05
C SER A 159 -0.14 -8.10 -7.03
N LYS A 160 -0.44 -6.94 -7.65
CA LYS A 160 0.46 -6.21 -8.55
C LYS A 160 0.74 -4.78 -8.07
N SER A 161 0.68 -4.51 -6.79
CA SER A 161 0.86 -3.16 -6.24
C SER A 161 2.32 -2.86 -5.83
N GLY A 162 3.29 -3.40 -6.55
CA GLY A 162 4.71 -3.20 -6.29
C GLY A 162 5.33 -4.30 -5.45
N VAL A 163 6.09 -3.94 -4.41
CA VAL A 163 6.78 -4.90 -3.56
C VAL A 163 5.79 -5.78 -2.82
N GLN A 164 6.00 -7.10 -2.90
CA GLN A 164 5.23 -8.10 -2.18
C GLN A 164 6.04 -8.56 -0.95
N ILE A 165 5.42 -8.54 0.23
CA ILE A 165 6.12 -8.88 1.48
C ILE A 165 6.27 -10.39 1.60
N ASN A 166 5.17 -11.12 1.39
CA ASN A 166 5.11 -12.57 1.33
C ASN A 166 3.82 -13.01 0.60
N ASN A 167 3.56 -14.31 0.53
CA ASN A 167 2.37 -14.85 -0.14
C ASN A 167 1.05 -14.42 0.52
N LYS A 168 1.04 -14.17 1.83
CA LYS A 168 -0.15 -13.69 2.55
C LYS A 168 -0.49 -12.25 2.23
N PHE A 169 0.52 -11.44 1.93
CA PHE A 169 0.34 -10.05 1.56
C PHE A 169 -0.47 -9.88 0.27
N SER A 170 -0.29 -10.77 -0.71
CA SER A 170 -0.96 -10.70 -2.02
C SER A 170 -2.34 -11.36 -2.06
N GLU A 171 -2.81 -11.97 -0.96
CA GLU A 171 -4.15 -12.56 -0.91
C GLU A 171 -5.24 -11.51 -1.18
N LEU A 172 -6.24 -11.90 -1.96
CA LEU A 172 -7.36 -11.03 -2.28
C LEU A 172 -8.21 -10.77 -1.04
N ASN A 173 -8.57 -9.50 -0.84
CA ASN A 173 -9.48 -9.10 0.23
C ASN A 173 -10.79 -8.62 -0.38
N GLU A 174 -11.90 -9.24 -0.01
CA GLU A 174 -13.22 -8.94 -0.55
C GLU A 174 -14.33 -8.99 0.51
N GLN A 175 -15.41 -8.23 0.27
CA GLN A 175 -16.57 -8.16 1.14
C GLN A 175 -17.86 -8.11 0.31
N PRO A 176 -18.89 -8.93 0.62
CA PRO A 176 -20.22 -8.74 0.07
C PRO A 176 -20.80 -7.39 0.43
N VAL A 177 -21.31 -6.66 -0.55
CA VAL A 177 -21.92 -5.33 -0.38
C VAL A 177 -23.10 -5.19 -1.31
N THR A 178 -24.26 -4.81 -0.77
CA THR A 178 -25.42 -4.47 -1.59
C THR A 178 -25.27 -3.08 -2.18
N ARG A 179 -25.81 -2.87 -3.40
CA ARG A 179 -25.89 -1.55 -4.02
C ARG A 179 -26.73 -0.58 -3.18
N ASN A 180 -26.64 0.70 -3.47
CA ASN A 180 -27.55 1.70 -2.96
C ASN A 180 -28.99 1.40 -3.41
N ALA A 181 -30.00 1.99 -2.74
CA ALA A 181 -31.41 1.74 -3.05
C ALA A 181 -31.79 2.11 -4.51
N ASP A 182 -31.12 3.09 -5.09
CA ASP A 182 -31.27 3.51 -6.50
C ASP A 182 -30.46 2.67 -7.50
N GLY A 183 -29.79 1.62 -7.04
CA GLY A 183 -28.94 0.75 -7.85
C GLY A 183 -27.55 1.30 -8.11
N SER A 184 -27.24 2.49 -7.63
CA SER A 184 -25.89 3.09 -7.74
C SER A 184 -24.90 2.44 -6.78
N ILE A 185 -23.61 2.73 -7.01
CA ILE A 185 -22.48 2.28 -6.18
C ILE A 185 -21.64 3.50 -5.83
N SER A 186 -21.53 3.80 -4.55
CA SER A 186 -20.66 4.85 -4.04
C SER A 186 -19.30 4.26 -3.67
N LEU A 187 -18.22 4.89 -4.13
CA LEU A 187 -16.85 4.56 -3.70
C LEU A 187 -16.17 5.85 -3.26
N HIS A 188 -15.66 5.84 -2.04
CA HIS A 188 -14.85 6.92 -1.49
C HIS A 188 -13.48 6.33 -1.13
N LEU A 189 -12.42 6.83 -1.75
CA LEU A 189 -11.07 6.28 -1.62
C LEU A 189 -10.12 7.33 -1.08
N TYR A 190 -9.26 6.90 -0.17
CA TYR A 190 -8.02 7.61 0.14
C TYR A 190 -6.85 6.76 -0.34
N VAL A 191 -5.99 7.35 -1.13
CA VAL A 191 -4.77 6.73 -1.65
C VAL A 191 -3.59 7.57 -1.18
N ASP A 192 -2.61 6.91 -0.60
CA ASP A 192 -1.34 7.53 -0.23
C ASP A 192 -0.18 6.69 -0.75
N ARG A 193 1.03 7.12 -0.48
CA ARG A 193 2.26 6.49 -0.98
C ARG A 193 2.33 5.00 -0.68
N ALA A 194 1.87 4.60 0.49
CA ALA A 194 1.96 3.23 0.97
C ALA A 194 0.64 2.67 1.48
N SER A 195 -0.51 3.28 1.12
CA SER A 195 -1.81 2.81 1.58
C SER A 195 -2.93 3.07 0.58
N VAL A 196 -3.98 2.27 0.69
CA VAL A 196 -5.29 2.51 0.08
C VAL A 196 -6.37 2.16 1.10
N GLU A 197 -7.29 3.10 1.31
CA GLU A 197 -8.48 2.90 2.14
C GLU A 197 -9.71 3.20 1.31
N ALA A 198 -10.66 2.26 1.29
CA ALA A 198 -11.86 2.30 0.46
C ALA A 198 -13.11 2.20 1.33
N PHE A 199 -14.02 3.15 1.14
CA PHE A 199 -15.30 3.23 1.84
C PHE A 199 -16.45 3.12 0.85
N THR A 200 -17.50 2.45 1.25
CA THR A 200 -18.70 2.28 0.43
C THR A 200 -19.95 2.10 1.29
N LYS A 201 -21.12 2.13 0.66
CA LYS A 201 -22.42 1.91 1.31
C LYS A 201 -22.64 2.84 2.52
N GLY A 202 -22.37 4.16 2.33
CA GLY A 202 -22.51 5.15 3.41
C GLY A 202 -21.60 4.86 4.59
N ASP A 203 -20.34 4.46 4.30
CA ASP A 203 -19.28 4.17 5.29
C ASP A 203 -19.61 3.02 6.25
N THR A 204 -20.52 2.14 5.86
CA THR A 204 -20.83 0.90 6.61
C THR A 204 -19.94 -0.26 6.21
N VAL A 205 -19.19 -0.12 5.11
CA VAL A 205 -18.22 -1.10 4.63
C VAL A 205 -16.95 -0.37 4.25
N LEU A 206 -15.86 -0.82 4.79
CA LEU A 206 -14.54 -0.26 4.53
C LEU A 206 -13.49 -1.36 4.41
N GLY A 207 -12.44 -1.10 3.60
CA GLY A 207 -11.26 -1.93 3.49
C GLY A 207 -10.01 -1.09 3.43
N ALA A 208 -8.98 -1.48 4.19
CA ALA A 208 -7.70 -0.79 4.25
C ALA A 208 -6.53 -1.75 4.01
N ASN A 209 -5.63 -1.37 3.11
CA ASN A 209 -4.46 -2.17 2.78
C ASN A 209 -3.21 -1.30 2.63
N GLN A 210 -2.10 -1.78 3.17
CA GLN A 210 -0.78 -1.31 2.77
C GLN A 210 -0.49 -1.71 1.33
N ILE A 211 0.20 -0.85 0.61
CA ILE A 211 0.68 -1.07 -0.75
C ILE A 211 2.10 -0.49 -0.87
N PHE A 212 2.94 -1.10 -1.70
CA PHE A 212 4.32 -0.62 -1.86
C PHE A 212 4.68 -0.48 -3.35
N PRO A 213 3.91 0.36 -4.10
CA PRO A 213 4.21 0.62 -5.50
C PRO A 213 5.51 1.40 -5.65
N ALA A 214 6.14 1.26 -6.80
CA ALA A 214 7.26 2.11 -7.15
C ALA A 214 6.85 3.60 -7.13
N PRO A 215 7.72 4.52 -6.72
CA PRO A 215 7.40 5.94 -6.63
C PRO A 215 6.87 6.56 -7.94
N GLN A 216 7.33 6.06 -9.09
CA GLN A 216 6.88 6.48 -10.42
C GLN A 216 5.53 5.88 -10.84
N SER A 217 4.94 4.97 -10.07
CA SER A 217 3.59 4.47 -10.29
C SER A 217 2.57 5.52 -9.83
N LEU A 218 2.34 6.55 -10.62
CA LEU A 218 1.55 7.74 -10.30
C LEU A 218 0.22 7.79 -11.05
N GLY A 219 -0.06 6.81 -11.91
CA GLY A 219 -1.25 6.80 -12.75
C GLY A 219 -2.51 6.39 -12.01
N LEU A 220 -3.64 6.74 -12.63
CA LEU A 220 -5.00 6.40 -12.20
C LEU A 220 -5.82 5.99 -13.42
N GLN A 221 -6.66 4.97 -13.26
CA GLN A 221 -7.62 4.55 -14.27
C GLN A 221 -8.99 4.35 -13.61
N VAL A 222 -10.05 4.82 -14.28
CA VAL A 222 -11.43 4.46 -13.93
C VAL A 222 -11.79 3.17 -14.66
N VAL A 223 -12.48 2.29 -13.99
CA VAL A 223 -12.87 0.98 -14.51
C VAL A 223 -14.38 0.91 -14.72
N SER A 224 -14.80 0.47 -15.92
CA SER A 224 -16.15 0.00 -16.21
C SER A 224 -16.01 -1.18 -17.17
N GLU A 225 -16.22 -2.39 -16.71
CA GLU A 225 -16.11 -3.61 -17.53
C GLU A 225 -17.48 -4.14 -17.92
N GLY A 226 -17.58 -4.81 -19.07
CA GLY A 226 -18.79 -5.43 -19.58
C GLY A 226 -19.79 -4.45 -20.22
N GLY A 227 -19.72 -3.18 -19.89
CA GLY A 227 -20.56 -2.11 -20.40
C GLY A 227 -20.18 -0.75 -19.84
N ASP A 228 -20.87 0.27 -20.31
CA ASP A 228 -20.68 1.64 -19.87
C ASP A 228 -21.33 1.89 -18.50
N SER A 229 -20.78 2.84 -17.76
CA SER A 229 -21.41 3.39 -16.56
C SER A 229 -21.50 4.91 -16.66
N LYS A 230 -22.57 5.49 -16.13
CA LYS A 230 -22.58 6.92 -15.79
C LYS A 230 -21.92 7.11 -14.44
N ALA A 231 -21.15 8.16 -14.27
CA ALA A 231 -20.50 8.42 -12.99
C ALA A 231 -20.37 9.91 -12.66
N ASP A 232 -20.45 10.19 -11.37
CA ASP A 232 -19.94 11.43 -10.79
C ASP A 232 -18.64 11.08 -10.08
N ILE A 233 -17.56 11.80 -10.38
CA ILE A 233 -16.23 11.53 -9.83
C ILE A 233 -15.59 12.85 -9.48
N THR A 234 -15.19 13.01 -8.23
CA THR A 234 -14.36 14.14 -7.80
C THR A 234 -13.07 13.59 -7.18
N LEU A 235 -11.95 14.04 -7.73
CA LEU A 235 -10.62 13.73 -7.23
C LEU A 235 -10.01 15.00 -6.63
N TYR A 236 -9.52 14.88 -5.40
CA TYR A 236 -8.77 15.92 -4.71
C TYR A 236 -7.33 15.45 -4.48
N PRO A 237 -6.31 16.11 -5.05
CA PRO A 237 -4.95 15.94 -4.54
C PRO A 237 -4.91 16.33 -3.06
N ILE A 238 -4.15 15.59 -2.27
CA ILE A 238 -4.04 15.83 -0.82
C ILE A 238 -2.73 16.54 -0.51
N LYS A 239 -2.83 17.63 0.25
CA LYS A 239 -1.68 18.39 0.73
C LYS A 239 -0.97 17.60 1.85
N SER A 240 0.35 17.72 1.91
CA SER A 240 1.12 17.15 3.00
C SER A 240 0.75 17.79 4.34
N VAL A 241 0.63 16.97 5.39
CA VAL A 241 0.50 17.44 6.77
C VAL A 241 1.83 17.94 7.36
N TRP A 242 2.95 17.61 6.71
CA TRP A 242 4.27 18.05 7.16
C TRP A 242 4.45 19.55 6.93
N THR A 243 5.04 20.22 7.91
CA THR A 243 5.29 21.66 7.82
C THR A 243 6.32 21.99 6.74
N ASP A 244 6.36 23.27 6.29
CA ASP A 244 7.27 23.72 5.22
C ASP A 244 8.75 23.49 5.52
N LYS A 245 9.15 23.39 6.79
CA LYS A 245 10.51 23.01 7.18
C LYS A 245 10.82 21.52 6.91
N GLN A 246 9.78 20.72 6.78
CA GLN A 246 9.84 19.29 6.42
C GLN A 246 9.34 19.05 5.01
N LYS A 247 8.61 19.99 4.43
CA LYS A 247 8.33 20.05 3.00
C LYS A 247 9.62 20.43 2.28
N VAL A 248 9.96 19.71 1.77
CA VAL A 248 10.77 19.36 0.72
C VAL A 248 10.57 20.15 -0.54
N ASN A 249 11.27 21.25 -0.62
CA ASN A 249 12.25 21.32 -1.67
C ASN A 249 13.44 20.43 -1.26
N LYS A 250 13.15 19.16 -0.94
CA LYS A 250 14.23 18.20 -0.81
C LYS A 250 14.86 18.07 -2.16
N PRO A 251 16.16 18.28 -2.28
CA PRO A 251 16.89 17.92 -3.48
C PRO A 251 16.52 16.47 -3.82
N LEU A 252 16.59 16.12 -5.07
CA LEU A 252 16.52 14.75 -5.52
C LEU A 252 17.33 13.91 -4.54
N GLU A 253 16.76 12.84 -4.03
CA GLU A 253 17.48 11.94 -3.13
C GLU A 253 17.23 10.48 -3.51
N ILE A 254 18.22 9.63 -3.31
CA ILE A 254 18.03 8.19 -3.35
C ILE A 254 17.41 7.81 -2.01
N VAL A 255 16.11 7.59 -2.01
CA VAL A 255 15.32 7.45 -0.79
C VAL A 255 15.50 6.09 -0.16
N GLN A 256 15.56 5.07 -0.98
CA GLN A 256 15.42 3.72 -0.50
C GLN A 256 16.23 2.72 -1.33
N VAL A 257 17.03 1.90 -0.63
CA VAL A 257 17.53 0.65 -1.18
C VAL A 257 16.85 -0.48 -0.40
N SER A 258 16.13 -1.34 -1.10
CA SER A 258 15.44 -2.47 -0.47
C SER A 258 15.93 -3.81 -1.04
N PRO A 259 15.99 -4.84 -0.20
CA PRO A 259 15.72 -4.85 1.24
C PRO A 259 16.75 -4.04 2.03
N LYS A 260 16.38 -3.60 3.23
CA LYS A 260 17.21 -2.72 4.07
C LYS A 260 18.50 -3.38 4.55
N GLU A 261 18.42 -4.64 4.91
CA GLU A 261 19.55 -5.45 5.36
C GLU A 261 19.58 -6.77 4.64
N VAL A 262 20.76 -7.19 4.23
CA VAL A 262 20.96 -8.47 3.54
C VAL A 262 22.17 -9.18 4.12
N ARG A 263 21.98 -10.46 4.46
CA ARG A 263 23.04 -11.43 4.73
C ARG A 263 22.89 -12.59 3.75
N LEU A 264 23.96 -13.00 3.13
CA LEU A 264 23.96 -14.08 2.15
C LEU A 264 24.99 -15.13 2.57
N ASN A 265 24.71 -16.38 2.26
CA ASN A 265 25.77 -17.40 2.20
C ASN A 265 26.37 -17.45 0.79
N VAL A 266 27.56 -17.98 0.66
CA VAL A 266 28.12 -18.27 -0.67
C VAL A 266 27.15 -19.18 -1.43
N GLY A 267 26.75 -18.75 -2.64
CA GLY A 267 25.75 -19.40 -3.48
C GLY A 267 24.36 -18.78 -3.43
N ASP A 268 24.03 -18.00 -2.38
CA ASP A 268 22.75 -17.31 -2.26
C ASP A 268 22.69 -16.13 -3.22
N SER A 269 21.47 -15.67 -3.50
CA SER A 269 21.21 -14.47 -4.27
C SER A 269 20.21 -13.53 -3.64
N THR A 270 20.34 -12.25 -3.96
CA THR A 270 19.37 -11.21 -3.60
C THR A 270 19.20 -10.23 -4.74
N THR A 271 18.13 -9.45 -4.70
CA THR A 271 17.92 -8.31 -5.60
C THR A 271 17.75 -7.06 -4.77
N LEU A 272 18.60 -6.07 -4.98
CA LEU A 272 18.44 -4.73 -4.45
C LEU A 272 17.63 -3.87 -5.42
N THR A 273 16.72 -3.07 -4.90
CA THR A 273 15.98 -2.08 -5.69
C THR A 273 16.16 -0.71 -5.05
N ALA A 274 16.34 0.33 -5.84
CA ALA A 274 16.44 1.70 -5.35
C ALA A 274 15.61 2.66 -6.21
N TYR A 275 15.19 3.77 -5.61
CA TYR A 275 14.39 4.80 -6.27
C TYR A 275 14.90 6.19 -5.95
N VAL A 276 14.75 7.10 -6.92
CA VAL A 276 14.99 8.55 -6.73
C VAL A 276 13.67 9.24 -6.45
N MET A 277 13.65 10.12 -5.46
CA MET A 277 12.46 10.91 -5.15
C MET A 277 12.64 12.38 -5.52
N PRO A 278 11.56 13.05 -5.93
CA PRO A 278 10.18 12.55 -6.09
C PRO A 278 10.02 11.60 -7.28
N GLY A 279 8.95 10.80 -7.29
CA GLY A 279 8.75 9.73 -8.30
C GLY A 279 8.55 10.20 -9.75
N ASN A 280 8.34 11.50 -9.97
CA ASN A 280 8.18 12.10 -11.30
C ASN A 280 9.49 12.56 -11.96
N VAL A 281 10.64 12.32 -11.32
CA VAL A 281 11.96 12.58 -11.89
C VAL A 281 12.55 11.32 -12.53
N SER A 282 13.68 11.47 -13.24
CA SER A 282 14.39 10.35 -13.81
C SER A 282 14.76 9.32 -12.73
N GLN A 283 14.52 8.07 -13.05
CA GLN A 283 14.81 6.94 -12.18
C GLN A 283 16.07 6.18 -12.63
N ALA A 284 16.83 6.73 -13.59
CA ALA A 284 18.05 6.11 -14.06
C ALA A 284 19.14 6.07 -12.97
N LEU A 285 19.63 4.87 -12.67
CA LEU A 285 20.58 4.61 -11.60
C LEU A 285 21.82 3.87 -12.11
N ASP A 286 22.96 4.29 -11.61
CA ASP A 286 24.24 3.62 -11.81
C ASP A 286 24.62 2.80 -10.58
N TRP A 287 24.79 1.49 -10.78
CA TRP A 287 25.18 0.56 -9.74
C TRP A 287 26.62 0.12 -9.89
N SER A 288 27.34 0.05 -8.79
CA SER A 288 28.71 -0.48 -8.71
C SER A 288 28.94 -1.25 -7.41
N VAL A 289 29.92 -2.11 -7.40
CA VAL A 289 30.39 -2.85 -6.23
C VAL A 289 31.88 -2.63 -6.02
N ASN A 290 32.34 -2.76 -4.78
CA ASN A 290 33.73 -2.57 -4.42
C ASN A 290 34.64 -3.72 -4.87
N ASP A 291 34.11 -4.94 -4.99
CA ASP A 291 34.87 -6.15 -5.32
C ASP A 291 33.98 -7.16 -6.05
N GLU A 292 34.18 -7.28 -7.38
CA GLU A 292 33.42 -8.21 -8.20
C GLU A 292 33.83 -9.68 -8.00
N SER A 293 34.93 -9.94 -7.29
CA SER A 293 35.31 -11.31 -6.93
C SER A 293 34.43 -11.92 -5.87
N LEU A 294 33.76 -11.06 -5.06
CA LEU A 294 32.86 -11.49 -3.99
C LEU A 294 31.48 -11.92 -4.52
N ALA A 295 31.02 -11.33 -5.63
CA ALA A 295 29.70 -11.60 -6.19
C ALA A 295 29.66 -11.36 -7.69
N SER A 296 28.77 -12.05 -8.41
CA SER A 296 28.32 -11.61 -9.73
C SER A 296 27.13 -10.68 -9.59
N ILE A 297 27.08 -9.66 -10.44
CA ILE A 297 26.02 -8.68 -10.47
C ILE A 297 25.34 -8.64 -11.84
N ALA A 298 24.04 -8.41 -11.86
CA ALA A 298 23.28 -8.14 -13.08
C ALA A 298 22.37 -6.95 -12.83
N LYS A 299 22.51 -5.90 -13.64
CA LYS A 299 21.72 -4.67 -13.56
C LYS A 299 20.47 -4.80 -14.39
N ASP A 300 19.35 -4.36 -13.85
CA ASP A 300 18.10 -4.20 -14.60
C ASP A 300 17.65 -2.73 -14.50
N PRO A 301 17.89 -1.93 -15.54
CA PRO A 301 17.53 -0.53 -15.55
C PRO A 301 16.00 -0.30 -15.61
N GLU A 302 15.24 -1.29 -16.07
CA GLU A 302 13.79 -1.16 -16.17
C GLU A 302 13.09 -1.26 -14.80
N SER A 303 13.62 -2.07 -13.91
CA SER A 303 13.12 -2.24 -12.54
C SER A 303 13.94 -1.48 -11.50
N ASN A 304 14.94 -0.69 -11.91
CA ASN A 304 15.89 -0.02 -11.01
C ASN A 304 16.54 -1.00 -10.03
N SER A 305 16.89 -2.18 -10.49
CA SER A 305 17.36 -3.24 -9.61
C SER A 305 18.75 -3.76 -9.97
N LEU A 306 19.41 -4.31 -8.95
CA LEU A 306 20.68 -5.02 -9.03
C LEU A 306 20.53 -6.42 -8.46
N LYS A 307 20.58 -7.45 -9.31
CA LYS A 307 20.67 -8.83 -8.84
C LYS A 307 22.12 -9.14 -8.46
N ILE A 308 22.29 -9.76 -7.30
CA ILE A 308 23.58 -10.12 -6.71
C ILE A 308 23.56 -11.61 -6.41
N VAL A 309 24.59 -12.34 -6.85
CA VAL A 309 24.82 -13.75 -6.51
C VAL A 309 26.17 -13.86 -5.80
N ALA A 310 26.15 -14.28 -4.55
CA ALA A 310 27.33 -14.38 -3.70
C ALA A 310 28.27 -15.50 -4.15
N LYS A 311 29.56 -15.19 -4.35
CA LYS A 311 30.58 -16.14 -4.78
C LYS A 311 31.59 -16.48 -3.69
N LYS A 312 31.93 -15.50 -2.86
CA LYS A 312 32.99 -15.63 -1.85
C LYS A 312 32.59 -14.87 -0.59
N ALA A 313 32.93 -15.42 0.56
CA ALA A 313 32.70 -14.77 1.85
C ALA A 313 33.47 -13.45 1.98
N GLY A 314 32.83 -12.45 2.56
CA GLY A 314 33.38 -11.11 2.73
C GLY A 314 32.30 -10.06 2.89
N THR A 315 32.69 -8.79 2.88
CA THR A 315 31.75 -7.67 2.89
C THR A 315 31.71 -7.03 1.51
N LEU A 316 30.61 -7.21 0.81
CA LEU A 316 30.34 -6.54 -0.45
C LEU A 316 29.73 -5.17 -0.18
N THR A 317 30.37 -4.13 -0.69
CA THR A 317 29.85 -2.76 -0.64
C THR A 317 29.27 -2.42 -2.00
N VAL A 318 27.97 -2.17 -2.03
CA VAL A 318 27.22 -1.75 -3.22
C VAL A 318 27.04 -0.24 -3.15
N THR A 319 27.35 0.46 -4.24
CA THR A 319 27.07 1.90 -4.38
C THR A 319 26.06 2.10 -5.50
N VAL A 320 25.02 2.86 -5.22
CA VAL A 320 24.04 3.31 -6.21
C VAL A 320 24.09 4.82 -6.31
N LYS A 321 24.06 5.35 -7.54
CA LYS A 321 24.10 6.78 -7.85
C LYS A 321 22.98 7.12 -8.80
N SER A 322 22.43 8.33 -8.69
CA SER A 322 21.60 8.87 -9.77
C SER A 322 22.45 9.09 -11.02
N HIS A 323 21.95 8.67 -12.17
CA HIS A 323 22.65 8.89 -13.44
C HIS A 323 22.73 10.37 -13.79
N GLU A 324 21.66 11.13 -13.53
CA GLU A 324 21.59 12.58 -13.83
C GLU A 324 22.32 13.46 -12.84
N ASP A 325 22.35 13.05 -11.56
CA ASP A 325 23.10 13.75 -10.52
C ASP A 325 23.94 12.77 -9.69
N PRO A 326 25.17 12.48 -10.10
CA PRO A 326 26.05 11.52 -9.41
C PRO A 326 26.45 11.92 -7.98
N SER A 327 26.18 13.16 -7.56
CA SER A 327 26.36 13.57 -6.16
C SER A 327 25.35 12.89 -5.23
N LEU A 328 24.19 12.52 -5.78
CA LEU A 328 23.17 11.71 -5.10
C LEU A 328 23.58 10.24 -5.15
N SER A 329 24.13 9.77 -4.06
CA SER A 329 24.60 8.39 -3.96
C SER A 329 24.27 7.79 -2.59
N LYS A 330 24.09 6.46 -2.59
CA LYS A 330 23.92 5.67 -1.38
C LYS A 330 24.79 4.43 -1.42
N THR A 331 25.42 4.14 -0.30
CA THR A 331 26.23 2.94 -0.12
C THR A 331 25.47 1.94 0.76
N TYR A 332 25.53 0.68 0.35
CA TYR A 332 24.85 -0.43 1.00
C TYR A 332 25.83 -1.58 1.23
N LYS A 333 25.83 -2.16 2.44
CA LYS A 333 26.75 -3.26 2.79
C LYS A 333 26.00 -4.59 2.87
N ILE A 334 26.54 -5.61 2.20
CA ILE A 334 26.06 -6.99 2.26
C ILE A 334 27.14 -7.85 2.90
N THR A 335 26.79 -8.56 3.96
CA THR A 335 27.65 -9.56 4.56
C THR A 335 27.45 -10.89 3.86
N ILE A 336 28.53 -11.41 3.25
CA ILE A 336 28.54 -12.75 2.64
C ILE A 336 29.27 -13.69 3.59
N LEU A 337 28.55 -14.68 4.08
CA LEU A 337 29.05 -15.67 5.01
C LEU A 337 29.61 -16.88 4.28
N LYS A 338 30.68 -17.47 4.81
CA LYS A 338 31.15 -18.77 4.33
C LYS A 338 30.11 -19.81 4.78
N ASN A 339 29.64 -20.61 3.83
CA ASN A 339 28.69 -21.67 4.14
C ASN A 339 29.39 -22.79 4.95
N ASN A 340 29.46 -22.62 6.27
CA ASN A 340 30.11 -23.58 7.17
C ASN A 340 29.12 -24.57 7.82
N PHE A 341 27.83 -24.39 7.60
CA PHE A 341 26.82 -25.26 8.17
C PHE A 341 26.48 -26.39 7.20
N LYS A 342 27.36 -27.42 7.18
CA LYS A 342 26.94 -28.79 6.92
C LYS A 342 26.57 -29.45 8.27
N THR A 343 25.79 -28.78 9.10
CA THR A 343 25.23 -29.43 10.26
C THR A 343 24.09 -30.27 9.76
N ASN A 344 24.28 -31.59 9.75
CA ASN A 344 23.15 -32.48 9.59
C ASN A 344 22.23 -32.24 10.81
N ILE A 345 20.99 -31.83 10.58
CA ILE A 345 20.01 -31.59 11.63
C ILE A 345 19.96 -32.76 12.61
N LYS A 346 20.16 -33.99 12.10
CA LYS A 346 20.24 -35.22 12.91
C LYS A 346 21.41 -35.26 13.91
N ASP A 347 22.41 -34.42 13.75
CA ASP A 347 23.57 -34.33 14.64
C ASP A 347 23.36 -33.27 15.77
N LEU A 348 22.26 -32.51 15.74
CA LEU A 348 21.92 -31.54 16.79
C LEU A 348 21.44 -32.29 18.02
N LYS A 349 22.01 -31.93 19.18
CA LYS A 349 21.57 -32.45 20.51
C LYS A 349 20.89 -31.31 21.26
N PRO A 350 19.68 -31.55 21.83
CA PRO A 350 19.02 -30.53 22.62
C PRO A 350 19.85 -30.21 23.87
N LEU A 351 20.05 -28.90 24.14
CA LEU A 351 20.64 -28.42 25.40
C LEU A 351 19.60 -28.40 26.51
N SER A 352 18.32 -28.27 26.18
CA SER A 352 17.18 -28.34 27.09
C SER A 352 15.89 -28.59 26.30
N GLY A 353 14.90 -29.20 26.95
CA GLY A 353 13.62 -29.56 26.35
C GLY A 353 13.66 -30.85 25.52
N ASN A 354 12.49 -31.29 25.07
CA ASN A 354 12.32 -32.42 24.16
C ASN A 354 12.18 -31.90 22.74
N TRP A 355 13.24 -32.05 21.96
CA TRP A 355 13.26 -31.67 20.56
C TRP A 355 13.28 -32.94 19.72
N TYR A 356 12.60 -32.92 18.60
CA TYR A 356 12.71 -34.00 17.62
C TYR A 356 12.93 -33.43 16.23
N VAL A 357 13.51 -34.23 15.39
CA VAL A 357 13.77 -33.86 13.98
C VAL A 357 12.91 -34.80 13.14
N ASP A 358 12.03 -34.24 12.33
CA ASP A 358 11.42 -34.97 11.23
C ASP A 358 12.27 -34.87 9.96
N ASP A 359 11.75 -35.23 8.80
CA ASP A 359 12.56 -35.40 7.59
C ASP A 359 13.26 -34.11 7.12
N GLN A 360 12.83 -32.91 7.59
CA GLN A 360 13.36 -31.62 7.14
C GLN A 360 13.52 -30.55 8.22
N ASP A 361 12.82 -30.62 9.35
CA ASP A 361 12.74 -29.53 10.33
C ASP A 361 13.04 -29.98 11.77
N LEU A 362 13.54 -29.04 12.58
CA LEU A 362 13.73 -29.18 14.01
C LEU A 362 12.47 -28.64 14.73
N HIS A 363 11.82 -29.47 15.53
CA HIS A 363 10.63 -29.15 16.32
C HIS A 363 10.89 -29.10 17.82
#